data_639f5e65e7f9fef588e1c9adcbf59ab8
#
_entry.id   639f5e65e7f9fef588e1c9adcbf59ab8
#
_cell.length_a   1.000
_cell.length_b   1.000
_cell.length_c   1.000
_cell.angle_alpha   90.00
_cell.angle_beta   90.00
_cell.angle_gamma   90.00
#
_symmetry.space_group_name_H-M   'P 1'
#
loop_
_entity.id
_entity.type
_entity.pdbx_description
1 polymer ?
#
loop_
_entity_poly.entity_id
_entity_poly.type
_entity_poly.pdbx_seq_one_letter_code
_entity_poly.pdbx_strand_id
1 'polypeptide(L)'
;MRTKLLVILFFSLITAFSQNSSKYSNEFLNIGVDARSIGMANAVVSSVNDVNSTYWNPAGLLNIERDEISLMHSNYFANIANYNFISYAKSIDNESAIGFSLIRFAVDDIMDTTQLIDNQGNIDFNRIELFSAADYAFLFSYAKKNNLLNINYGLNVKIIRRIIGDFASSWGFGFDLGIQHQSKNGWKFGVMARDITTTFNNWSFDEERLNDIQDAIDGQNQEIPEKSEITIPKLQIGLSKDFELTNDYSLLTAFDLFILFERTNDIISSDIASITPAIGIEFGYIDLVYLRIGAGNFQNEMQYDLTEKLSFQPNFGIGFNMNNIEIN
;
A
#
# COMPACT_ATOMS: atom_id res chain seq x y z
N MET A 1 -16.84 -15.58 32.88
CA MET A 1 -15.59 -16.36 32.78
C MET A 1 -15.16 -16.64 31.35
N ARG A 2 -16.03 -17.07 30.43
CA ARG A 2 -15.66 -17.37 29.02
C ARG A 2 -15.08 -16.19 28.22
N THR A 3 -15.60 -15.00 28.39
CA THR A 3 -15.12 -13.78 27.71
C THR A 3 -13.73 -13.32 28.19
N LYS A 4 -13.42 -13.46 29.47
CA LYS A 4 -12.09 -13.14 30.02
C LYS A 4 -11.03 -14.14 29.55
N LEU A 5 -11.40 -15.41 29.33
CA LEU A 5 -10.50 -16.45 28.83
C LEU A 5 -10.14 -16.22 27.34
N LEU A 6 -11.10 -15.74 26.53
CA LEU A 6 -10.91 -15.37 25.12
C LEU A 6 -9.96 -14.17 24.96
N VAL A 7 -10.09 -13.16 25.82
CA VAL A 7 -9.20 -11.98 25.82
C VAL A 7 -7.76 -12.38 26.22
N ILE A 8 -7.60 -13.26 27.21
CA ILE A 8 -6.28 -13.76 27.63
C ILE A 8 -5.67 -14.63 26.53
N LEU A 9 -6.46 -15.46 25.84
CA LEU A 9 -5.98 -16.28 24.73
C LEU A 9 -5.56 -15.41 23.52
N PHE A 10 -6.26 -14.30 23.25
CA PHE A 10 -5.93 -13.36 22.22
C PHE A 10 -4.61 -12.59 22.51
N PHE A 11 -4.41 -12.20 23.78
CA PHE A 11 -3.16 -11.57 24.22
C PHE A 11 -1.96 -12.52 24.28
N SER A 12 -2.16 -13.81 24.58
CA SER A 12 -1.07 -14.79 24.61
C SER A 12 -0.57 -15.19 23.21
N LEU A 13 -1.38 -15.00 22.16
CA LEU A 13 -0.94 -15.19 20.77
C LEU A 13 0.01 -14.09 20.30
N ILE A 14 -0.02 -12.89 20.91
CA ILE A 14 0.84 -11.76 20.53
C ILE A 14 2.28 -11.93 21.04
N THR A 15 2.50 -12.71 22.11
CA THR A 15 3.84 -12.87 22.71
C THR A 15 4.69 -13.99 22.10
N ALA A 16 4.17 -14.75 21.13
CA ALA A 16 4.89 -15.87 20.49
C ALA A 16 5.80 -15.46 19.31
N PHE A 17 5.79 -14.18 18.92
CA PHE A 17 6.57 -13.69 17.76
C PHE A 17 7.87 -12.98 18.17
N SER A 18 8.61 -13.53 19.12
CA SER A 18 9.95 -13.04 19.42
C SER A 18 10.98 -13.91 18.71
N GLN A 19 11.74 -13.31 17.79
CA GLN A 19 12.99 -13.71 17.17
C GLN A 19 12.97 -14.06 15.67
N ASN A 20 12.41 -13.19 14.83
CA ASN A 20 12.93 -13.09 13.47
C ASN A 20 13.08 -11.61 13.15
N SER A 21 14.24 -11.23 12.60
CA SER A 21 14.41 -9.91 12.04
C SER A 21 13.29 -9.69 11.05
N SER A 22 12.32 -8.85 11.42
CA SER A 22 11.24 -8.45 10.53
C SER A 22 11.87 -7.76 9.35
N LYS A 23 11.98 -8.45 8.23
CA LYS A 23 12.36 -7.84 6.98
C LYS A 23 11.13 -7.11 6.46
N TYR A 24 11.31 -5.86 6.08
CA TYR A 24 10.30 -5.09 5.37
C TYR A 24 9.98 -5.81 4.07
N SER A 25 8.82 -6.42 4.03
CA SER A 25 8.33 -7.11 2.86
C SER A 25 7.16 -6.33 2.28
N ASN A 26 6.97 -6.39 0.95
CA ASN A 26 5.84 -5.80 0.24
C ASN A 26 5.74 -4.27 0.32
N GLU A 27 6.87 -3.56 0.40
CA GLU A 27 6.91 -2.09 0.47
C GLU A 27 6.27 -1.41 -0.76
N PHE A 28 6.19 -2.07 -1.91
CA PHE A 28 5.47 -1.57 -3.08
C PHE A 28 3.97 -1.30 -2.79
N LEU A 29 3.40 -1.94 -1.77
CA LEU A 29 2.04 -1.68 -1.29
C LEU A 29 1.92 -0.44 -0.41
N ASN A 30 3.00 0.27 -0.10
CA ASN A 30 2.97 1.51 0.67
C ASN A 30 3.01 2.76 -0.22
N ILE A 31 3.28 2.60 -1.52
CA ILE A 31 3.36 3.72 -2.48
C ILE A 31 2.03 4.48 -2.55
N GLY A 32 0.92 3.75 -2.50
CA GLY A 32 -0.42 4.31 -2.68
C GLY A 32 -0.90 4.18 -4.12
N VAL A 33 -2.20 4.25 -4.29
CA VAL A 33 -2.88 4.20 -5.58
C VAL A 33 -3.80 5.39 -5.71
N ASP A 34 -4.20 5.71 -6.97
CA ASP A 34 -5.09 6.82 -7.29
C ASP A 34 -4.45 8.21 -7.10
N ALA A 35 -4.45 9.00 -8.16
CA ALA A 35 -3.85 10.32 -8.13
C ALA A 35 -4.58 11.29 -7.18
N ARG A 36 -5.91 11.12 -6.98
CA ARG A 36 -6.67 11.86 -5.96
C ARG A 36 -6.08 11.64 -4.57
N SER A 37 -5.88 10.39 -4.19
CA SER A 37 -5.37 10.00 -2.87
C SER A 37 -3.94 10.48 -2.67
N ILE A 38 -3.08 10.33 -3.69
CA ILE A 38 -1.68 10.80 -3.66
C ILE A 38 -1.64 12.33 -3.52
N GLY A 39 -2.51 13.07 -4.24
CA GLY A 39 -2.63 14.52 -4.13
C GLY A 39 -3.02 15.00 -2.74
N MET A 40 -3.72 14.15 -1.97
CA MET A 40 -4.10 14.39 -0.57
C MET A 40 -3.11 13.78 0.45
N ALA A 41 -1.89 13.46 0.03
CA ALA A 41 -0.87 12.80 0.85
C ALA A 41 -1.37 11.50 1.49
N ASN A 42 -2.23 10.74 0.78
CA ASN A 42 -2.83 9.48 1.22
C ASN A 42 -3.78 9.60 2.44
N ALA A 43 -4.20 10.81 2.81
CA ALA A 43 -5.15 11.07 3.89
C ALA A 43 -6.60 10.85 3.42
N VAL A 44 -6.97 9.59 3.17
CA VAL A 44 -8.27 9.23 2.54
C VAL A 44 -8.99 8.06 3.20
N VAL A 45 -8.45 7.45 4.26
CA VAL A 45 -9.02 6.23 4.84
C VAL A 45 -10.47 6.39 5.34
N SER A 46 -10.86 7.61 5.71
CA SER A 46 -12.22 7.94 6.14
C SER A 46 -13.11 8.47 5.02
N SER A 47 -12.53 9.00 3.92
CA SER A 47 -13.26 9.70 2.86
C SER A 47 -13.37 8.93 1.55
N VAL A 48 -12.56 7.89 1.34
CA VAL A 48 -12.62 7.05 0.13
C VAL A 48 -13.99 6.38 0.03
N ASN A 49 -14.63 6.52 -1.14
CA ASN A 49 -16.03 6.12 -1.36
C ASN A 49 -16.28 5.63 -2.80
N ASP A 50 -15.25 5.27 -3.52
CA ASP A 50 -15.23 4.84 -4.91
C ASP A 50 -14.55 3.45 -5.04
N VAL A 51 -14.28 3.03 -6.27
CA VAL A 51 -13.59 1.77 -6.61
C VAL A 51 -12.20 1.66 -5.98
N ASN A 52 -11.50 2.77 -5.67
CA ASN A 52 -10.19 2.79 -5.04
C ASN A 52 -10.24 2.38 -3.55
N SER A 53 -11.47 2.28 -2.99
CA SER A 53 -11.72 1.69 -1.68
C SER A 53 -11.19 0.26 -1.55
N THR A 54 -11.08 -0.49 -2.64
CA THR A 54 -10.45 -1.83 -2.65
C THR A 54 -9.05 -1.83 -2.06
N TYR A 55 -8.34 -0.72 -2.21
CA TYR A 55 -6.98 -0.56 -1.67
C TYR A 55 -6.98 0.23 -0.36
N TRP A 56 -7.66 1.40 -0.31
CA TRP A 56 -7.55 2.31 0.82
C TRP A 56 -8.35 1.87 2.03
N ASN A 57 -9.61 1.48 1.84
CA ASN A 57 -10.49 1.00 2.91
C ASN A 57 -11.69 0.28 2.30
N PRO A 58 -11.74 -1.05 2.31
CA PRO A 58 -12.80 -1.81 1.65
C PRO A 58 -14.22 -1.48 2.15
N ALA A 59 -14.36 -0.90 3.36
CA ALA A 59 -15.66 -0.45 3.86
C ALA A 59 -16.27 0.67 3.00
N GLY A 60 -15.45 1.46 2.30
CA GLY A 60 -15.88 2.53 1.40
C GLY A 60 -16.61 2.04 0.15
N LEU A 61 -16.46 0.78 -0.23
CA LEU A 61 -17.16 0.17 -1.37
C LEU A 61 -18.69 0.22 -1.25
N LEU A 62 -19.23 0.38 -0.04
CA LEU A 62 -20.68 0.51 0.16
C LEU A 62 -21.27 1.85 -0.31
N ASN A 63 -20.42 2.80 -0.68
CA ASN A 63 -20.85 4.09 -1.20
C ASN A 63 -20.91 4.12 -2.74
N ILE A 64 -20.56 3.02 -3.41
CA ILE A 64 -20.62 2.89 -4.87
C ILE A 64 -22.07 2.73 -5.31
N GLU A 65 -22.53 3.60 -6.21
CA GLU A 65 -23.90 3.56 -6.75
C GLU A 65 -24.02 2.72 -8.03
N ARG A 66 -22.93 2.51 -8.73
CA ARG A 66 -22.83 1.78 -10.02
C ARG A 66 -21.54 0.99 -10.10
N ASP A 67 -21.43 0.14 -11.10
CA ASP A 67 -20.18 -0.56 -11.39
C ASP A 67 -19.10 0.47 -11.77
N GLU A 68 -17.93 0.39 -11.14
CA GLU A 68 -16.81 1.32 -11.35
C GLU A 68 -15.54 0.59 -11.72
N ILE A 69 -14.73 1.24 -12.57
CA ILE A 69 -13.39 0.78 -12.95
C ILE A 69 -12.42 1.93 -12.75
N SER A 70 -11.25 1.65 -12.16
CA SER A 70 -10.14 2.59 -12.06
C SER A 70 -8.89 2.02 -12.71
N LEU A 71 -8.15 2.88 -13.40
CA LEU A 71 -6.87 2.58 -14.02
C LEU A 71 -5.87 3.66 -13.64
N MET A 72 -4.69 3.27 -13.21
CA MET A 72 -3.58 4.18 -12.90
C MET A 72 -2.29 3.64 -13.48
N HIS A 73 -1.49 4.55 -14.02
CA HIS A 73 -0.10 4.31 -14.42
C HIS A 73 0.77 5.42 -13.85
N SER A 74 1.90 5.05 -13.25
CA SER A 74 2.88 5.99 -12.71
C SER A 74 4.29 5.48 -12.93
N ASN A 75 5.18 6.40 -13.29
CA ASN A 75 6.61 6.14 -13.46
C ASN A 75 7.38 6.62 -12.24
N TYR A 76 8.28 5.79 -11.74
CA TYR A 76 9.15 6.08 -10.61
C TYR A 76 10.61 6.04 -11.01
N PHE A 77 11.45 6.75 -10.26
CA PHE A 77 12.91 6.75 -10.44
C PHE A 77 13.35 7.08 -11.86
N ALA A 78 12.87 8.21 -12.41
CA ALA A 78 13.17 8.65 -13.78
C ALA A 78 12.82 7.59 -14.85
N ASN A 79 11.67 6.94 -14.72
CA ASN A 79 11.15 5.91 -15.63
C ASN A 79 11.86 4.54 -15.55
N ILE A 80 12.59 4.28 -14.46
CA ILE A 80 13.20 2.95 -14.25
C ILE A 80 12.15 1.95 -13.78
N ALA A 81 11.25 2.37 -12.87
CA ALA A 81 10.20 1.50 -12.34
C ALA A 81 8.80 1.99 -12.75
N ASN A 82 7.93 1.03 -13.05
CA ASN A 82 6.55 1.26 -13.45
C ASN A 82 5.58 0.75 -12.37
N TYR A 83 4.64 1.60 -11.96
CA TYR A 83 3.59 1.25 -11.02
C TYR A 83 2.23 1.33 -11.72
N ASN A 84 1.56 0.20 -11.82
CA ASN A 84 0.28 0.07 -12.49
C ASN A 84 -0.76 -0.44 -11.52
N PHE A 85 -1.96 0.13 -11.58
CA PHE A 85 -3.10 -0.28 -10.79
C PHE A 85 -4.34 -0.39 -11.68
N ILE A 86 -5.09 -1.46 -11.50
CA ILE A 86 -6.42 -1.65 -12.06
C ILE A 86 -7.35 -2.12 -10.96
N SER A 87 -8.54 -1.57 -10.91
CA SER A 87 -9.56 -1.97 -9.96
C SER A 87 -10.94 -1.98 -10.59
N TYR A 88 -11.78 -2.89 -10.12
CA TYR A 88 -13.21 -3.00 -10.43
C TYR A 88 -13.99 -3.18 -9.15
N ALA A 89 -15.12 -2.49 -9.04
CA ALA A 89 -16.00 -2.64 -7.91
C ALA A 89 -17.48 -2.60 -8.35
N LYS A 90 -18.29 -3.34 -7.60
CA LYS A 90 -19.71 -3.51 -7.86
C LYS A 90 -20.50 -3.59 -6.58
N SER A 91 -21.62 -2.85 -6.50
CA SER A 91 -22.64 -3.04 -5.48
C SER A 91 -23.41 -4.35 -5.77
N ILE A 92 -23.56 -5.21 -4.77
CA ILE A 92 -24.41 -6.42 -4.85
C ILE A 92 -25.84 -6.07 -4.47
N ASP A 93 -26.00 -5.33 -3.39
CA ASP A 93 -27.25 -4.84 -2.86
C ASP A 93 -27.01 -3.57 -2.01
N ASN A 94 -28.05 -3.04 -1.37
CA ASN A 94 -27.95 -1.81 -0.54
C ASN A 94 -27.07 -1.96 0.73
N GLU A 95 -26.61 -3.16 1.05
CA GLU A 95 -25.86 -3.46 2.27
C GLU A 95 -24.54 -4.19 2.00
N SER A 96 -24.26 -4.57 0.74
CA SER A 96 -23.05 -5.30 0.40
C SER A 96 -22.47 -4.93 -0.96
N ALA A 97 -21.15 -4.93 -1.04
CA ALA A 97 -20.39 -4.66 -2.27
C ALA A 97 -19.15 -5.56 -2.35
N ILE A 98 -18.69 -5.79 -3.58
CA ILE A 98 -17.45 -6.52 -3.86
C ILE A 98 -16.52 -5.66 -4.71
N GLY A 99 -15.24 -5.96 -4.62
CA GLY A 99 -14.24 -5.35 -5.47
C GLY A 99 -13.07 -6.29 -5.72
N PHE A 100 -12.35 -5.96 -6.76
CA PHE A 100 -11.11 -6.62 -7.13
C PHE A 100 -10.11 -5.58 -7.57
N SER A 101 -8.85 -5.71 -7.16
CA SER A 101 -7.77 -4.89 -7.70
C SER A 101 -6.50 -5.68 -7.92
N LEU A 102 -5.72 -5.19 -8.88
CA LEU A 102 -4.40 -5.68 -9.25
C LEU A 102 -3.42 -4.51 -9.23
N ILE A 103 -2.34 -4.69 -8.54
CA ILE A 103 -1.18 -3.81 -8.53
C ILE A 103 -0.02 -4.56 -9.17
N ARG A 104 0.71 -3.88 -10.06
CA ARG A 104 2.00 -4.33 -10.58
C ARG A 104 3.03 -3.22 -10.38
N PHE A 105 4.09 -3.51 -9.65
CA PHE A 105 5.29 -2.69 -9.55
C PHE A 105 6.45 -3.44 -10.18
N ALA A 106 7.12 -2.86 -11.17
CA ALA A 106 8.15 -3.59 -11.90
C ALA A 106 9.26 -2.69 -12.40
N VAL A 107 10.45 -3.27 -12.48
CA VAL A 107 11.59 -2.80 -13.24
C VAL A 107 11.81 -3.80 -14.37
N ASP A 108 11.64 -3.33 -15.59
CA ASP A 108 11.79 -4.14 -16.79
C ASP A 108 13.18 -3.88 -17.43
N ASP A 109 13.62 -4.76 -18.33
CA ASP A 109 14.85 -4.63 -19.12
C ASP A 109 16.14 -4.52 -18.27
N ILE A 110 16.22 -5.25 -17.16
CA ILE A 110 17.43 -5.35 -16.34
C ILE A 110 18.43 -6.23 -17.06
N MET A 111 19.67 -5.72 -17.27
CA MET A 111 20.72 -6.46 -17.95
C MET A 111 21.33 -7.51 -17.03
N ASP A 112 21.25 -8.78 -17.43
CA ASP A 112 22.03 -9.86 -16.83
C ASP A 112 23.39 -9.94 -17.52
N THR A 113 24.46 -9.63 -16.80
CA THR A 113 25.83 -9.65 -17.26
C THR A 113 26.67 -10.77 -16.62
N THR A 114 26.04 -11.71 -15.94
CA THR A 114 26.72 -12.82 -15.24
C THR A 114 27.54 -13.69 -16.19
N GLN A 115 27.10 -13.84 -17.43
CA GLN A 115 27.76 -14.63 -18.50
C GLN A 115 28.61 -13.77 -19.44
N LEU A 116 28.81 -12.46 -19.16
CA LEU A 116 29.52 -11.53 -20.06
C LEU A 116 30.96 -11.91 -20.31
N ILE A 117 31.65 -12.46 -19.28
CA ILE A 117 33.05 -12.86 -19.35
C ILE A 117 33.12 -14.39 -19.35
N ASP A 118 33.79 -14.95 -20.37
CA ASP A 118 34.00 -16.40 -20.45
C ASP A 118 35.16 -16.87 -19.55
N ASN A 119 35.31 -18.19 -19.40
CA ASN A 119 36.36 -18.80 -18.57
C ASN A 119 37.80 -18.52 -19.09
N GLN A 120 37.96 -17.89 -20.28
CA GLN A 120 39.22 -17.49 -20.88
C GLN A 120 39.48 -15.98 -20.70
N GLY A 121 38.54 -15.24 -20.08
CA GLY A 121 38.61 -13.81 -19.85
C GLY A 121 38.18 -12.97 -21.06
N ASN A 122 37.54 -13.56 -22.08
CA ASN A 122 37.03 -12.81 -23.22
C ASN A 122 35.64 -12.22 -22.89
N ILE A 123 35.41 -11.00 -23.36
CA ILE A 123 34.13 -10.30 -23.20
C ILE A 123 33.26 -10.57 -24.43
N ASP A 124 32.06 -11.13 -24.24
CA ASP A 124 31.07 -11.37 -25.28
C ASP A 124 29.72 -10.69 -24.92
N PHE A 125 29.49 -9.53 -25.52
CA PHE A 125 28.26 -8.74 -25.31
C PHE A 125 26.98 -9.43 -25.82
N ASN A 126 27.09 -10.47 -26.68
CA ASN A 126 25.91 -11.23 -27.13
C ASN A 126 25.35 -12.14 -26.06
N ARG A 127 26.02 -12.30 -24.93
CA ARG A 127 25.58 -13.08 -23.80
C ARG A 127 24.81 -12.27 -22.77
N ILE A 128 24.60 -10.96 -23.02
CA ILE A 128 23.76 -10.13 -22.19
C ILE A 128 22.30 -10.53 -22.43
N GLU A 129 21.65 -11.02 -21.39
CA GLU A 129 20.21 -11.31 -21.37
C GLU A 129 19.48 -10.20 -20.61
N LEU A 130 18.18 -10.01 -20.90
CA LEU A 130 17.34 -9.06 -20.19
C LEU A 130 16.34 -9.82 -19.34
N PHE A 131 16.15 -9.36 -18.10
CA PHE A 131 15.12 -9.88 -17.22
C PHE A 131 14.32 -8.75 -16.55
N SER A 132 13.22 -9.08 -15.89
CA SER A 132 12.39 -8.15 -15.13
C SER A 132 12.31 -8.56 -13.68
N ALA A 133 12.26 -7.56 -12.78
CA ALA A 133 11.86 -7.75 -11.40
C ALA A 133 10.46 -7.16 -11.23
N ALA A 134 9.48 -7.97 -10.83
CA ALA A 134 8.09 -7.56 -10.76
C ALA A 134 7.38 -8.09 -9.52
N ASP A 135 6.69 -7.18 -8.83
CA ASP A 135 5.82 -7.46 -7.69
C ASP A 135 4.37 -7.26 -8.10
N TYR A 136 3.53 -8.24 -7.82
CA TYR A 136 2.09 -8.22 -8.08
C TYR A 136 1.33 -8.39 -6.78
N ALA A 137 0.24 -7.64 -6.62
CA ALA A 137 -0.73 -7.87 -5.55
C ALA A 137 -2.15 -7.93 -6.13
N PHE A 138 -2.86 -9.00 -5.79
CA PHE A 138 -4.27 -9.21 -6.10
C PHE A 138 -5.05 -9.02 -4.81
N LEU A 139 -6.01 -8.08 -4.80
CA LEU A 139 -6.87 -7.82 -3.66
C LEU A 139 -8.32 -8.19 -4.04
N PHE A 140 -8.93 -9.04 -3.23
CA PHE A 140 -10.35 -9.37 -3.31
C PHE A 140 -11.05 -8.75 -2.12
N SER A 141 -11.95 -7.81 -2.40
CA SER A 141 -12.61 -6.98 -1.40
C SER A 141 -14.07 -7.37 -1.24
N TYR A 142 -14.53 -7.41 0.00
CA TYR A 142 -15.94 -7.54 0.36
C TYR A 142 -16.29 -6.53 1.43
N ALA A 143 -17.37 -5.80 1.22
CA ALA A 143 -17.89 -4.82 2.17
C ALA A 143 -19.32 -5.17 2.59
N LYS A 144 -19.64 -4.88 3.86
CA LYS A 144 -20.98 -5.06 4.39
C LYS A 144 -21.33 -3.99 5.43
N LYS A 145 -22.59 -3.57 5.42
CA LYS A 145 -23.14 -2.60 6.36
C LYS A 145 -23.63 -3.29 7.62
N ASN A 146 -23.30 -2.73 8.78
CA ASN A 146 -23.89 -3.10 10.05
C ASN A 146 -24.91 -2.02 10.49
N ASN A 147 -26.20 -2.31 10.32
CA ASN A 147 -27.28 -1.37 10.63
C ASN A 147 -27.44 -1.10 12.14
N LEU A 148 -27.07 -2.06 13.00
CA LEU A 148 -27.19 -1.90 14.45
C LEU A 148 -26.20 -0.86 14.99
N LEU A 149 -24.98 -0.88 14.48
CA LEU A 149 -23.89 0.03 14.89
C LEU A 149 -23.75 1.23 13.96
N ASN A 150 -24.49 1.24 12.84
CA ASN A 150 -24.39 2.24 11.80
C ASN A 150 -22.94 2.42 11.30
N ILE A 151 -22.25 1.30 11.08
CA ILE A 151 -20.89 1.26 10.53
C ILE A 151 -20.84 0.43 9.26
N ASN A 152 -19.97 0.81 8.37
CA ASN A 152 -19.54 0.00 7.23
C ASN A 152 -18.28 -0.75 7.63
N TYR A 153 -18.16 -2.03 7.27
CA TYR A 153 -16.95 -2.80 7.43
C TYR A 153 -16.61 -3.56 6.15
N GLY A 154 -15.35 -3.78 5.93
CA GLY A 154 -14.87 -4.48 4.75
C GLY A 154 -13.63 -5.30 5.04
N LEU A 155 -13.42 -6.33 4.24
CA LEU A 155 -12.31 -7.27 4.31
C LEU A 155 -11.64 -7.34 2.94
N ASN A 156 -10.30 -7.36 2.92
CA ASN A 156 -9.51 -7.76 1.77
C ASN A 156 -8.84 -9.09 2.02
N VAL A 157 -8.85 -9.96 1.01
CA VAL A 157 -7.95 -11.09 0.88
C VAL A 157 -6.88 -10.69 -0.12
N LYS A 158 -5.60 -10.74 0.30
CA LYS A 158 -4.44 -10.41 -0.54
C LYS A 158 -3.70 -11.65 -0.98
N ILE A 159 -3.37 -11.71 -2.26
CA ILE A 159 -2.42 -12.67 -2.83
C ILE A 159 -1.30 -11.85 -3.44
N ILE A 160 -0.07 -12.15 -3.04
CA ILE A 160 1.13 -11.47 -3.52
C ILE A 160 1.96 -12.45 -4.32
N ARG A 161 2.43 -12.00 -5.47
CA ARG A 161 3.38 -12.74 -6.31
C ARG A 161 4.56 -11.84 -6.61
N ARG A 162 5.77 -12.28 -6.28
CA ARG A 162 6.99 -11.55 -6.58
C ARG A 162 7.89 -12.41 -7.47
N ILE A 163 8.53 -11.80 -8.45
CA ILE A 163 9.35 -12.48 -9.46
C ILE A 163 10.61 -11.64 -9.68
N ILE A 164 11.75 -12.28 -9.68
CA ILE A 164 13.06 -11.68 -10.01
C ILE A 164 13.66 -12.53 -11.12
N GLY A 165 13.34 -12.19 -12.38
CA GLY A 165 13.74 -13.00 -13.51
C GLY A 165 13.46 -14.48 -13.30
N ASP A 166 14.45 -15.31 -13.69
CA ASP A 166 14.45 -16.75 -13.44
C ASP A 166 15.15 -17.12 -12.11
N PHE A 167 15.67 -16.12 -11.37
CA PHE A 167 16.48 -16.35 -10.17
C PHE A 167 15.65 -16.71 -8.95
N ALA A 168 14.53 -16.01 -8.75
CA ALA A 168 13.72 -16.17 -7.57
C ALA A 168 12.26 -15.79 -7.78
N SER A 169 11.39 -16.43 -7.03
CA SER A 169 10.00 -16.03 -6.99
C SER A 169 9.35 -16.33 -5.64
N SER A 170 8.33 -15.54 -5.27
CA SER A 170 7.61 -15.79 -4.02
C SER A 170 6.10 -15.71 -4.19
N TRP A 171 5.40 -16.38 -3.28
CA TRP A 171 3.98 -16.23 -3.05
C TRP A 171 3.73 -15.78 -1.62
N GLY A 172 2.79 -14.83 -1.47
CA GLY A 172 2.37 -14.32 -0.18
C GLY A 172 0.86 -14.25 -0.04
N PHE A 173 0.39 -14.31 1.21
CA PHE A 173 -1.02 -14.21 1.55
C PHE A 173 -1.20 -13.32 2.78
N GLY A 174 -2.23 -12.49 2.76
CA GLY A 174 -2.56 -11.61 3.86
C GLY A 174 -4.02 -11.18 3.84
N PHE A 175 -4.43 -10.56 4.95
CA PHE A 175 -5.78 -10.04 5.12
C PHE A 175 -5.72 -8.62 5.64
N ASP A 176 -6.66 -7.78 5.18
CA ASP A 176 -6.86 -6.43 5.68
C ASP A 176 -8.30 -6.26 6.16
N LEU A 177 -8.51 -5.41 7.15
CA LEU A 177 -9.82 -5.07 7.68
C LEU A 177 -10.03 -3.56 7.66
N GLY A 178 -11.14 -3.12 7.08
CA GLY A 178 -11.53 -1.74 7.00
C GLY A 178 -12.84 -1.45 7.75
N ILE A 179 -12.93 -0.28 8.35
CA ILE A 179 -14.15 0.23 8.98
C ILE A 179 -14.32 1.68 8.56
N GLN A 180 -15.56 2.07 8.24
CA GLN A 180 -15.96 3.47 8.07
C GLN A 180 -17.25 3.76 8.80
N HIS A 181 -17.36 4.98 9.33
CA HIS A 181 -18.55 5.51 9.96
C HIS A 181 -18.76 6.96 9.58
N GLN A 182 -19.97 7.30 9.19
CA GLN A 182 -20.35 8.69 8.96
C GLN A 182 -21.33 9.14 10.05
N SER A 183 -20.95 10.21 10.74
CA SER A 183 -21.79 10.85 11.76
C SER A 183 -22.89 11.70 11.12
N LYS A 184 -23.97 11.94 11.84
CA LYS A 184 -25.07 12.84 11.41
C LYS A 184 -24.62 14.29 11.16
N ASN A 185 -23.51 14.70 11.77
CA ASN A 185 -22.95 16.06 11.63
C ASN A 185 -21.93 16.17 10.45
N GLY A 186 -21.89 15.17 9.56
CA GLY A 186 -21.01 15.15 8.40
C GLY A 186 -19.55 14.75 8.66
N TRP A 187 -19.19 14.42 9.90
CA TRP A 187 -17.87 13.85 10.19
C TRP A 187 -17.78 12.39 9.73
N LYS A 188 -16.69 12.05 9.06
CA LYS A 188 -16.38 10.70 8.61
C LYS A 188 -15.18 10.17 9.39
N PHE A 189 -15.26 8.95 9.85
CA PHE A 189 -14.22 8.23 10.57
C PHE A 189 -13.86 6.98 9.78
N GLY A 190 -12.59 6.72 9.65
CA GLY A 190 -12.06 5.54 8.96
C GLY A 190 -10.96 4.86 9.76
N VAL A 191 -10.95 3.54 9.72
CA VAL A 191 -9.86 2.72 10.23
C VAL A 191 -9.55 1.64 9.21
N MET A 192 -8.28 1.47 8.91
CA MET A 192 -7.77 0.41 8.05
C MET A 192 -6.63 -0.31 8.76
N ALA A 193 -6.82 -1.57 9.05
CA ALA A 193 -5.80 -2.46 9.56
C ALA A 193 -5.31 -3.33 8.40
N ARG A 194 -4.06 -3.12 7.98
CA ARG A 194 -3.41 -3.89 6.92
C ARG A 194 -2.60 -5.01 7.52
N ASP A 195 -2.53 -6.13 6.79
CA ASP A 195 -1.72 -7.29 7.18
C ASP A 195 -2.05 -7.82 8.58
N ILE A 196 -3.35 -7.83 8.96
CA ILE A 196 -3.81 -8.18 10.33
C ILE A 196 -3.41 -9.57 10.80
N THR A 197 -3.21 -10.50 9.87
CA THR A 197 -2.74 -11.87 10.15
C THR A 197 -1.24 -12.01 9.96
N THR A 198 -0.53 -10.90 9.74
CA THR A 198 0.82 -10.90 9.18
C THR A 198 0.80 -11.47 7.74
N THR A 199 1.35 -10.77 6.77
CA THR A 199 1.47 -11.34 5.42
C THR A 199 2.75 -12.15 5.33
N PHE A 200 2.61 -13.42 5.00
CA PHE A 200 3.71 -14.34 4.83
C PHE A 200 4.07 -14.42 3.35
N ASN A 201 5.35 -14.22 3.01
CA ASN A 201 5.89 -14.50 1.69
C ASN A 201 6.86 -15.67 1.80
N ASN A 202 6.72 -16.64 0.89
CA ASN A 202 7.62 -17.78 0.80
C ASN A 202 8.33 -17.75 -0.55
N TRP A 203 9.67 -17.66 -0.49
CA TRP A 203 10.57 -17.60 -1.63
C TRP A 203 11.00 -18.98 -2.11
N SER A 204 11.03 -19.16 -3.41
CA SER A 204 11.66 -20.24 -4.13
C SER A 204 12.81 -19.67 -4.95
N PHE A 205 13.98 -20.23 -4.82
CA PHE A 205 15.19 -19.82 -5.54
C PHE A 205 15.57 -20.90 -6.55
N ASP A 206 16.07 -20.48 -7.71
CA ASP A 206 16.73 -21.36 -8.65
C ASP A 206 18.20 -21.53 -8.19
N GLU A 207 18.51 -22.70 -7.63
CA GLU A 207 19.83 -22.98 -7.06
C GLU A 207 20.93 -23.05 -8.16
N GLU A 208 20.61 -23.48 -9.38
CA GLU A 208 21.55 -23.55 -10.49
C GLU A 208 21.99 -22.14 -10.92
N ARG A 209 21.01 -21.24 -11.12
CA ARG A 209 21.27 -19.82 -11.47
C ARG A 209 22.00 -19.08 -10.34
N LEU A 210 21.72 -19.35 -9.08
CA LEU A 210 22.41 -18.74 -7.95
C LEU A 210 23.87 -19.22 -7.87
N ASN A 211 24.16 -20.49 -8.16
CA ASN A 211 25.51 -21.01 -8.21
C ASN A 211 26.31 -20.37 -9.36
N ASP A 212 25.72 -20.15 -10.53
CA ASP A 212 26.36 -19.45 -11.65
C ASP A 212 26.80 -18.02 -11.24
N ILE A 213 25.98 -17.32 -10.44
CA ILE A 213 26.34 -15.99 -9.90
C ILE A 213 27.48 -16.10 -8.88
N GLN A 214 27.45 -17.10 -8.00
CA GLN A 214 28.50 -17.33 -7.00
C GLN A 214 29.85 -17.66 -7.66
N ASP A 215 29.85 -18.46 -8.71
CA ASP A 215 31.03 -18.80 -9.45
C ASP A 215 31.61 -17.61 -10.27
N ALA A 216 30.75 -16.67 -10.66
CA ALA A 216 31.17 -15.46 -11.38
C ALA A 216 31.80 -14.37 -10.48
N ILE A 217 31.59 -14.44 -9.14
CA ILE A 217 32.10 -13.46 -8.18
C ILE A 217 33.04 -14.12 -7.19
N ASP A 218 34.32 -14.14 -7.50
CA ASP A 218 35.37 -14.71 -6.64
C ASP A 218 35.42 -14.02 -5.26
N GLY A 219 35.30 -14.79 -4.17
CA GLY A 219 35.57 -14.35 -2.80
C GLY A 219 34.38 -13.79 -2.01
N GLN A 220 33.15 -13.87 -2.47
CA GLN A 220 31.97 -13.54 -1.67
C GLN A 220 31.30 -14.81 -1.13
N ASN A 221 31.31 -14.96 0.22
CA ASN A 221 30.43 -15.90 0.91
C ASN A 221 29.00 -15.37 0.78
N GLN A 222 28.26 -15.77 -0.24
CA GLN A 222 26.85 -15.44 -0.35
C GLN A 222 26.05 -16.52 0.38
N GLU A 223 25.48 -16.11 1.53
CA GLU A 223 24.47 -16.93 2.19
C GLU A 223 23.19 -16.89 1.33
N ILE A 224 22.59 -18.07 1.12
CA ILE A 224 21.27 -18.14 0.47
C ILE A 224 20.29 -17.35 1.32
N PRO A 225 19.53 -16.40 0.73
CA PRO A 225 18.56 -15.62 1.47
C PRO A 225 17.52 -16.50 2.19
N GLU A 226 17.02 -16.00 3.33
CA GLU A 226 15.93 -16.70 4.03
C GLU A 226 14.71 -16.88 3.13
N LYS A 227 14.14 -18.10 3.16
CA LYS A 227 12.99 -18.45 2.30
C LYS A 227 11.68 -17.79 2.75
N SER A 228 11.61 -17.29 3.97
CA SER A 228 10.37 -16.74 4.53
C SER A 228 10.54 -15.27 4.92
N GLU A 229 9.63 -14.44 4.46
CA GLU A 229 9.52 -13.02 4.84
C GLU A 229 8.16 -12.75 5.48
N ILE A 230 8.13 -11.81 6.41
CA ILE A 230 6.92 -11.44 7.14
C ILE A 230 6.70 -9.93 6.99
N THR A 231 5.46 -9.53 6.67
CA THR A 231 5.05 -8.12 6.72
C THR A 231 4.32 -7.86 8.02
N ILE A 232 4.80 -6.88 8.78
CA ILE A 232 4.21 -6.48 10.05
C ILE A 232 2.87 -5.77 9.81
N PRO A 233 1.86 -5.99 10.68
CA PRO A 233 0.61 -5.25 10.63
C PRO A 233 0.82 -3.73 10.67
N LYS A 234 -0.04 -3.00 9.94
CA LYS A 234 -0.06 -1.54 9.89
C LYS A 234 -1.47 -1.06 10.17
N LEU A 235 -1.59 0.09 10.85
CA LEU A 235 -2.88 0.68 11.16
C LEU A 235 -2.94 2.11 10.61
N GLN A 236 -4.01 2.45 9.91
CA GLN A 236 -4.33 3.80 9.48
C GLN A 236 -5.65 4.23 10.09
N ILE A 237 -5.67 5.39 10.75
CA ILE A 237 -6.87 5.95 11.39
C ILE A 237 -7.08 7.33 10.79
N GLY A 238 -8.27 7.60 10.31
CA GLY A 238 -8.58 8.86 9.65
C GLY A 238 -9.86 9.52 10.08
N LEU A 239 -9.85 10.82 9.93
CA LEU A 239 -10.97 11.70 10.18
C LEU A 239 -11.10 12.66 9.00
N SER A 240 -12.31 12.83 8.47
CA SER A 240 -12.56 13.81 7.43
C SER A 240 -13.92 14.49 7.57
N LYS A 241 -14.07 15.61 6.89
CA LYS A 241 -15.32 16.34 6.84
C LYS A 241 -15.49 17.07 5.51
N ASP A 242 -16.69 16.94 4.93
CA ASP A 242 -17.11 17.73 3.77
C ASP A 242 -17.79 19.00 4.25
N PHE A 243 -17.50 20.10 3.57
CA PHE A 243 -18.12 21.41 3.74
C PHE A 243 -18.66 21.87 2.39
N GLU A 244 -19.93 22.12 2.33
CA GLU A 244 -20.57 22.84 1.23
C GLU A 244 -20.42 24.34 1.49
N LEU A 245 -19.45 24.99 0.81
CA LEU A 245 -19.18 26.42 1.01
C LEU A 245 -20.28 27.28 0.34
N THR A 246 -20.67 26.88 -0.86
CA THR A 246 -21.80 27.42 -1.63
C THR A 246 -22.36 26.32 -2.52
N ASN A 247 -23.38 26.59 -3.31
CA ASN A 247 -23.91 25.62 -4.27
C ASN A 247 -22.88 25.18 -5.34
N ASP A 248 -21.83 25.98 -5.55
CA ASP A 248 -20.82 25.76 -6.60
C ASP A 248 -19.49 25.29 -6.05
N TYR A 249 -19.25 25.43 -4.74
CA TYR A 249 -17.96 25.17 -4.12
C TYR A 249 -18.07 24.20 -2.96
N SER A 250 -17.27 23.14 -3.00
CA SER A 250 -17.10 22.16 -1.95
C SER A 250 -15.69 22.15 -1.40
N LEU A 251 -15.53 21.75 -0.15
CA LEU A 251 -14.23 21.56 0.52
C LEU A 251 -14.28 20.29 1.33
N LEU A 252 -13.37 19.36 1.02
CA LEU A 252 -13.08 18.20 1.89
C LEU A 252 -11.78 18.46 2.64
N THR A 253 -11.81 18.26 3.95
CA THR A 253 -10.60 18.23 4.77
C THR A 253 -10.43 16.83 5.36
N ALA A 254 -9.21 16.30 5.34
CA ALA A 254 -8.89 14.98 5.85
C ALA A 254 -7.60 15.00 6.67
N PHE A 255 -7.57 14.19 7.72
CA PHE A 255 -6.44 13.97 8.59
C PHE A 255 -6.33 12.50 8.91
N ASP A 256 -5.19 11.89 8.59
CA ASP A 256 -4.91 10.49 8.83
C ASP A 256 -3.64 10.31 9.68
N LEU A 257 -3.62 9.26 10.48
CA LEU A 257 -2.46 8.78 11.23
C LEU A 257 -2.08 7.40 10.71
N PHE A 258 -0.86 7.26 10.20
CA PHE A 258 -0.25 5.99 9.85
C PHE A 258 0.55 5.47 11.03
N ILE A 259 0.27 4.26 11.49
CA ILE A 259 0.88 3.64 12.65
C ILE A 259 1.56 2.35 12.20
N LEU A 260 2.89 2.30 12.40
CA LEU A 260 3.73 1.13 12.18
C LEU A 260 4.15 0.58 13.55
N PHE A 261 4.08 -0.73 13.77
CA PHE A 261 4.43 -1.36 15.03
C PHE A 261 5.92 -1.72 15.10
N GLU A 262 6.76 -0.72 14.81
CA GLU A 262 8.20 -0.79 14.83
C GLU A 262 8.81 0.60 14.98
N ARG A 263 10.10 0.67 15.26
CA ARG A 263 10.84 1.91 15.30
C ARG A 263 11.28 2.33 13.91
N THR A 264 10.95 3.54 13.51
CA THR A 264 11.36 4.19 12.25
C THR A 264 11.97 5.56 12.53
N ASN A 265 12.26 6.33 11.48
CA ASN A 265 12.65 7.75 11.56
C ASN A 265 11.46 8.72 11.46
N ASP A 266 10.24 8.24 11.66
CA ASP A 266 9.04 9.08 11.69
C ASP A 266 9.10 10.10 12.82
N ILE A 267 8.32 11.19 12.69
CA ILE A 267 8.27 12.31 13.62
C ILE A 267 7.96 11.88 15.07
N ILE A 268 7.14 10.85 15.23
CA ILE A 268 6.85 10.23 16.52
C ILE A 268 7.28 8.77 16.39
N SER A 269 8.36 8.39 17.06
CA SER A 269 8.89 7.02 16.99
C SER A 269 9.31 6.52 18.36
N SER A 270 8.98 5.27 18.65
CA SER A 270 9.36 4.54 19.85
C SER A 270 9.72 3.09 19.50
N ASP A 271 10.22 2.33 20.47
CA ASP A 271 10.55 0.91 20.26
C ASP A 271 9.30 0.03 20.02
N ILE A 272 8.10 0.56 20.28
CA ILE A 272 6.85 -0.18 20.13
C ILE A 272 6.10 0.21 18.85
N ALA A 273 6.09 1.52 18.52
CA ALA A 273 5.37 2.03 17.37
C ALA A 273 5.90 3.39 16.91
N SER A 274 5.74 3.62 15.61
CA SER A 274 5.99 4.91 14.95
C SER A 274 4.70 5.43 14.34
N ILE A 275 4.51 6.75 14.36
CA ILE A 275 3.29 7.42 13.91
C ILE A 275 3.67 8.56 12.96
N THR A 276 3.11 8.53 11.76
CA THR A 276 3.25 9.59 10.76
C THR A 276 1.87 10.20 10.47
N PRO A 277 1.67 11.50 10.71
CA PRO A 277 0.45 12.18 10.31
C PRO A 277 0.44 12.49 8.81
N ALA A 278 -0.77 12.59 8.23
CA ALA A 278 -1.01 13.14 6.91
C ALA A 278 -2.23 14.04 6.92
N ILE A 279 -2.16 15.12 6.14
CA ILE A 279 -3.25 16.10 6.00
C ILE A 279 -3.53 16.26 4.51
N GLY A 280 -4.82 16.21 4.14
CA GLY A 280 -5.29 16.44 2.79
C GLY A 280 -6.42 17.45 2.75
N ILE A 281 -6.43 18.27 1.71
CA ILE A 281 -7.49 19.23 1.42
C ILE A 281 -7.85 19.08 -0.07
N GLU A 282 -9.14 18.90 -0.35
CA GLU A 282 -9.68 18.88 -1.71
C GLU A 282 -10.70 20.02 -1.86
N PHE A 283 -10.50 20.89 -2.81
CA PHE A 283 -11.40 21.97 -3.16
C PHE A 283 -12.08 21.64 -4.49
N GLY A 284 -13.41 21.55 -4.48
CA GLY A 284 -14.24 21.27 -5.65
C GLY A 284 -14.97 22.51 -6.17
N TYR A 285 -15.06 22.61 -7.50
CA TYR A 285 -15.84 23.62 -8.19
C TYR A 285 -16.86 22.97 -9.11
N ILE A 286 -18.16 23.19 -8.85
CA ILE A 286 -19.35 22.68 -9.56
C ILE A 286 -19.28 21.16 -9.85
N ASP A 287 -18.65 20.40 -8.97
CA ASP A 287 -18.38 18.96 -9.11
C ASP A 287 -17.67 18.57 -10.42
N LEU A 288 -17.03 19.53 -11.08
CA LEU A 288 -16.32 19.36 -12.35
C LEU A 288 -14.80 19.38 -12.19
N VAL A 289 -14.28 20.32 -11.40
CA VAL A 289 -12.83 20.54 -11.22
C VAL A 289 -12.48 20.43 -9.75
N TYR A 290 -11.43 19.68 -9.46
CA TYR A 290 -10.92 19.49 -8.12
C TYR A 290 -9.46 19.90 -8.03
N LEU A 291 -9.12 20.69 -7.01
CA LEU A 291 -7.75 21.01 -6.64
C LEU A 291 -7.43 20.36 -5.29
N ARG A 292 -6.28 19.71 -5.20
CA ARG A 292 -5.87 18.94 -4.04
C ARG A 292 -4.51 19.39 -3.55
N ILE A 293 -4.38 19.47 -2.25
CA ILE A 293 -3.13 19.76 -1.57
C ILE A 293 -3.02 18.81 -0.38
N GLY A 294 -1.85 18.20 -0.22
CA GLY A 294 -1.57 17.31 0.89
C GLY A 294 -0.17 17.50 1.45
N ALA A 295 0.00 17.17 2.71
CA ALA A 295 1.29 17.08 3.37
C ALA A 295 1.34 15.81 4.22
N GLY A 296 2.38 15.01 4.04
CA GLY A 296 2.57 13.73 4.73
C GLY A 296 4.04 13.35 4.77
N ASN A 297 4.31 12.10 5.15
CA ASN A 297 5.64 11.53 5.22
C ASN A 297 6.59 12.41 6.07
N PHE A 298 6.14 12.79 7.27
CA PHE A 298 6.94 13.60 8.20
C PHE A 298 8.00 12.73 8.87
N GLN A 299 9.28 13.03 8.61
CA GLN A 299 10.42 12.25 9.08
C GLN A 299 11.49 13.14 9.69
N ASN A 300 12.27 12.60 10.63
CA ASN A 300 13.48 13.20 11.15
C ASN A 300 14.68 12.65 10.38
N GLU A 301 15.22 13.46 9.48
CA GLU A 301 16.41 13.12 8.69
C GLU A 301 17.67 13.53 9.42
N MET A 302 18.59 12.59 9.61
CA MET A 302 19.90 12.89 10.15
C MET A 302 20.79 13.52 9.08
N GLN A 303 21.27 14.73 9.33
CA GLN A 303 22.17 15.45 8.45
C GLN A 303 23.62 14.99 8.65
N TYR A 304 24.53 15.39 7.74
CA TYR A 304 25.96 15.05 7.82
C TYR A 304 26.66 15.55 9.07
N ASP A 305 26.13 16.62 9.69
CA ASP A 305 26.63 17.20 10.94
C ASP A 305 26.01 16.56 12.19
N LEU A 306 25.31 15.45 12.04
CA LEU A 306 24.59 14.70 13.07
C LEU A 306 23.43 15.48 13.73
N THR A 307 22.97 16.57 13.09
CA THR A 307 21.73 17.24 13.51
C THR A 307 20.52 16.59 12.86
N GLU A 308 19.39 16.53 13.58
CA GLU A 308 18.12 16.09 13.04
C GLU A 308 17.39 17.26 12.39
N LYS A 309 16.86 17.02 11.17
CA LYS A 309 16.03 17.97 10.45
C LYS A 309 14.70 17.34 10.10
N LEU A 310 13.61 18.05 10.41
CA LEU A 310 12.29 17.66 9.99
C LEU A 310 12.16 17.79 8.47
N SER A 311 11.79 16.69 7.81
CA SER A 311 11.44 16.58 6.40
C SER A 311 9.96 16.22 6.27
N PHE A 312 9.30 16.65 5.21
CA PHE A 312 7.95 16.24 4.86
C PHE A 312 7.76 16.29 3.35
N GLN A 313 6.75 15.56 2.86
CA GLN A 313 6.43 15.51 1.44
C GLN A 313 5.17 16.34 1.15
N PRO A 314 5.28 17.47 0.43
CA PRO A 314 4.12 18.18 -0.11
C PRO A 314 3.59 17.46 -1.36
N ASN A 315 2.27 17.39 -1.48
CA ASN A 315 1.58 16.79 -2.62
C ASN A 315 0.58 17.78 -3.22
N PHE A 316 0.42 17.72 -4.54
CA PHE A 316 -0.54 18.53 -5.29
C PHE A 316 -1.25 17.64 -6.30
N GLY A 317 -2.53 17.93 -6.56
CA GLY A 317 -3.32 17.19 -7.50
C GLY A 317 -4.37 18.07 -8.18
N ILE A 318 -4.71 17.70 -9.40
CA ILE A 318 -5.83 18.27 -10.14
C ILE A 318 -6.70 17.11 -10.60
N GLY A 319 -8.02 17.26 -10.53
CA GLY A 319 -8.98 16.28 -11.02
C GLY A 319 -10.08 16.94 -11.84
N PHE A 320 -10.60 16.18 -12.80
CA PHE A 320 -11.75 16.56 -13.61
C PHE A 320 -12.79 15.45 -13.57
N ASN A 321 -14.02 15.79 -13.24
CA ASN A 321 -15.15 14.86 -13.24
C ASN A 321 -16.10 15.23 -14.39
N MET A 322 -16.22 14.35 -15.36
CA MET A 322 -17.11 14.53 -16.52
C MET A 322 -18.19 13.45 -16.49
N ASN A 323 -19.24 13.67 -15.72
CA ASN A 323 -20.40 12.76 -15.55
C ASN A 323 -19.99 11.35 -15.07
N ASN A 324 -19.51 10.50 -16.01
CA ASN A 324 -19.18 9.10 -15.76
C ASN A 324 -17.67 8.81 -15.82
N ILE A 325 -16.85 9.82 -16.08
CA ILE A 325 -15.39 9.69 -16.22
C ILE A 325 -14.74 10.70 -15.28
N GLU A 326 -13.92 10.21 -14.39
CA GLU A 326 -13.05 11.01 -13.53
C GLU A 326 -11.60 10.84 -14.00
N ILE A 327 -10.90 11.96 -14.14
CA ILE A 327 -9.48 12.02 -14.53
C ILE A 327 -8.76 12.80 -13.45
N ASN A 328 -7.77 12.18 -12.83
CA ASN A 328 -6.98 12.72 -11.73
C ASN A 328 -5.50 12.79 -12.09
#